data_4e0be6a77de8d8bdf6c81da7b7b730fd
#
_entry.id   4e0be6a77de8d8bdf6c81da7b7b730fd
#
_cell.length_a   1.000
_cell.length_b   1.000
_cell.length_c   1.000
_cell.angle_alpha   90.00
_cell.angle_beta   90.00
_cell.angle_gamma   90.00
#
_symmetry.space_group_name_H-M   'P 1'
#
loop_
_entity.id
_entity.type
_entity.pdbx_description
1 polymer ?
#
loop_
_entity_poly.entity_id
_entity_poly.type
_entity_poly.pdbx_seq_one_letter_code
_entity_poly.pdbx_strand_id
1 'polypeptide(L)'
;MTLKELTKKPLPKIAEADKQRIETEEITPTAFCDKNKVLSSEKLQNEMGFRRLSNGNYLVSMTCPMEGITPEMINWWFWWHPQKGERYKAWFPGEHYGVSYAKKDKAYFTENELPSFKENSQFPVERIGKIVMPLRIDFKTPESFGFSKKMMKLLMMILKIMKKKP
;
A
#
# COMPACT_ATOMS: atom_id res chain seq x y z
N MET A 1 -15.36 -5.05 -18.94
CA MET A 1 -15.69 -5.57 -17.59
C MET A 1 -16.11 -4.40 -16.71
N THR A 2 -17.30 -4.43 -16.14
CA THR A 2 -17.84 -3.38 -15.28
C THR A 2 -17.44 -3.59 -13.83
N LEU A 3 -17.52 -2.53 -12.99
CA LEU A 3 -17.29 -2.66 -11.55
C LEU A 3 -18.22 -3.69 -10.91
N LYS A 4 -19.48 -3.77 -11.37
CA LYS A 4 -20.46 -4.75 -10.90
C LYS A 4 -20.06 -6.19 -11.22
N GLU A 5 -19.39 -6.44 -12.34
CA GLU A 5 -18.85 -7.76 -12.68
C GLU A 5 -17.62 -8.10 -11.83
N LEU A 6 -16.77 -7.10 -11.52
CA LEU A 6 -15.63 -7.28 -10.63
C LEU A 6 -16.04 -7.71 -9.22
N THR A 7 -17.10 -7.09 -8.65
CA THR A 7 -17.56 -7.44 -7.29
C THR A 7 -18.12 -8.85 -7.17
N LYS A 8 -18.40 -9.53 -8.29
CA LYS A 8 -18.87 -10.92 -8.30
C LYS A 8 -17.75 -11.94 -8.45
N LYS A 9 -16.54 -11.52 -8.78
CA LYS A 9 -15.40 -12.42 -8.89
C LYS A 9 -14.98 -12.92 -7.51
N PRO A 10 -14.65 -14.21 -7.38
CA PRO A 10 -14.06 -14.71 -6.14
C PRO A 10 -12.71 -14.02 -5.93
N LEU A 11 -12.42 -13.74 -4.68
CA LEU A 11 -11.08 -13.25 -4.31
C LEU A 11 -10.03 -14.32 -4.62
N PRO A 12 -8.84 -13.93 -5.10
CA PRO A 12 -7.75 -14.86 -5.28
C PRO A 12 -7.39 -15.49 -3.93
N LYS A 13 -7.13 -16.79 -3.95
CA LYS A 13 -6.64 -17.49 -2.76
C LYS A 13 -5.16 -17.16 -2.57
N ILE A 14 -4.77 -16.93 -1.32
CA ILE A 14 -3.35 -16.84 -0.96
C ILE A 14 -2.73 -18.21 -1.22
N ALA A 15 -1.59 -18.26 -1.91
CA ALA A 15 -0.85 -19.48 -2.12
C ALA A 15 -0.45 -20.12 -0.78
N GLU A 16 -0.48 -21.44 -0.69
CA GLU A 16 -0.19 -22.14 0.57
C GLU A 16 1.24 -21.88 1.06
N ALA A 17 2.20 -21.75 0.12
CA ALA A 17 3.57 -21.39 0.45
C ALA A 17 3.67 -19.99 1.09
N ASP A 18 2.87 -19.01 0.62
CA ASP A 18 2.85 -17.67 1.19
C ASP A 18 2.20 -17.66 2.58
N LYS A 19 1.14 -18.44 2.79
CA LYS A 19 0.56 -18.61 4.11
C LYS A 19 1.55 -19.20 5.09
N GLN A 20 2.24 -20.26 4.69
CA GLN A 20 3.27 -20.89 5.51
C GLN A 20 4.37 -19.89 5.87
N ARG A 21 4.84 -19.07 4.91
CA ARG A 21 5.81 -18.02 5.18
C ARG A 21 5.31 -17.00 6.19
N ILE A 22 4.08 -16.50 6.04
CA ILE A 22 3.47 -15.54 6.96
C ILE A 22 3.41 -16.09 8.40
N GLU A 23 3.15 -17.39 8.55
CA GLU A 23 2.99 -18.04 9.85
C GLU A 23 4.32 -18.44 10.50
N THR A 24 5.35 -18.76 9.74
CA THR A 24 6.58 -19.38 10.23
C THR A 24 7.84 -18.55 10.03
N GLU A 25 7.86 -17.60 9.12
CA GLU A 25 9.06 -16.79 8.86
C GLU A 25 9.31 -15.79 9.99
N GLU A 26 10.49 -15.85 10.60
CA GLU A 26 10.91 -14.85 11.56
C GLU A 26 11.40 -13.58 10.86
N ILE A 27 10.60 -12.51 10.94
CA ILE A 27 10.99 -11.22 10.39
C ILE A 27 11.90 -10.43 11.33
N THR A 28 12.80 -9.65 10.76
CA THR A 28 13.74 -8.81 11.49
C THR A 28 13.02 -7.71 12.26
N PRO A 29 13.20 -7.56 13.58
CA PRO A 29 12.53 -6.52 14.35
C PRO A 29 13.04 -5.14 13.96
N THR A 30 12.31 -4.48 13.07
CA THR A 30 12.64 -3.15 12.56
C THR A 30 11.69 -2.12 13.15
N ALA A 31 12.21 -1.22 13.99
CA ALA A 31 11.42 -0.13 14.56
C ALA A 31 11.11 0.93 13.49
N PHE A 32 10.03 1.70 13.70
CA PHE A 32 9.65 2.76 12.76
C PHE A 32 10.74 3.82 12.53
N CYS A 33 11.55 4.12 13.55
CA CYS A 33 12.71 5.02 13.42
C CYS A 33 13.79 4.45 12.47
N ASP A 34 13.85 3.14 12.30
CA ASP A 34 14.82 2.43 11.46
C ASP A 34 14.31 2.15 10.02
N LYS A 35 13.16 2.70 9.64
CA LYS A 35 12.52 2.46 8.32
C LYS A 35 13.44 2.66 7.11
N ASN A 36 14.45 3.52 7.20
CA ASN A 36 15.43 3.70 6.13
C ASN A 36 16.25 2.44 5.86
N LYS A 37 16.41 1.55 6.84
CA LYS A 37 17.12 0.28 6.67
C LYS A 37 16.38 -0.65 5.70
N VAL A 38 15.05 -0.59 5.67
CA VAL A 38 14.23 -1.39 4.75
C VAL A 38 14.59 -1.08 3.30
N LEU A 39 14.78 0.19 2.94
CA LEU A 39 15.10 0.60 1.57
C LEU A 39 16.48 0.16 1.09
N SER A 40 17.40 -0.15 2.02
CA SER A 40 18.79 -0.55 1.71
C SER A 40 19.07 -2.04 1.95
N SER A 41 18.09 -2.79 2.42
CA SER A 41 18.26 -4.21 2.77
C SER A 41 17.36 -5.09 1.91
N GLU A 42 17.95 -5.84 1.00
CA GLU A 42 17.23 -6.85 0.22
C GLU A 42 16.55 -7.87 1.13
N LYS A 43 17.21 -8.29 2.22
CA LYS A 43 16.60 -9.17 3.22
C LYS A 43 15.30 -8.60 3.76
N LEU A 44 15.32 -7.35 4.28
CA LEU A 44 14.12 -6.72 4.87
C LEU A 44 13.00 -6.51 3.86
N GLN A 45 13.35 -6.27 2.59
CA GLN A 45 12.36 -6.10 1.50
C GLN A 45 11.67 -7.40 1.11
N ASN A 46 12.29 -8.55 1.39
CA ASN A 46 11.76 -9.87 1.03
C ASN A 46 11.20 -10.66 2.22
N GLU A 47 11.25 -10.12 3.44
CA GLU A 47 10.64 -10.76 4.61
C GLU A 47 9.11 -10.76 4.51
N MET A 48 8.50 -11.88 4.93
CA MET A 48 7.05 -12.05 4.93
C MET A 48 6.59 -12.61 6.28
N GLY A 49 5.78 -11.85 7.00
CA GLY A 49 5.28 -12.28 8.30
C GLY A 49 4.88 -11.12 9.20
N PHE A 50 4.71 -11.42 10.48
CA PHE A 50 4.43 -10.42 11.49
C PHE A 50 5.22 -10.69 12.78
N ARG A 51 5.48 -9.64 13.53
CA ARG A 51 6.21 -9.72 14.80
C ARG A 51 5.75 -8.66 15.77
N ARG A 52 5.61 -9.02 17.05
CA ARG A 52 5.45 -8.06 18.12
C ARG A 52 6.83 -7.48 18.50
N LEU A 53 6.93 -6.17 18.51
CA LEU A 53 8.15 -5.45 18.90
C LEU A 53 8.21 -5.27 20.43
N SER A 54 9.39 -4.99 20.96
CA SER A 54 9.62 -4.78 22.39
C SER A 54 8.82 -3.61 23.01
N ASN A 55 8.44 -2.63 22.19
CA ASN A 55 7.60 -1.51 22.59
C ASN A 55 6.08 -1.82 22.54
N GLY A 56 5.70 -3.08 22.29
CA GLY A 56 4.31 -3.53 22.20
C GLY A 56 3.65 -3.37 20.83
N ASN A 57 4.28 -2.67 19.89
CA ASN A 57 3.77 -2.52 18.52
C ASN A 57 3.93 -3.82 17.73
N TYR A 58 3.18 -3.94 16.64
CA TYR A 58 3.34 -5.01 15.66
C TYR A 58 4.02 -4.47 14.41
N LEU A 59 5.00 -5.24 13.92
CA LEU A 59 5.56 -5.09 12.59
C LEU A 59 4.91 -6.14 11.69
N VAL A 60 4.44 -5.71 10.54
CA VAL A 60 3.97 -6.59 9.46
C VAL A 60 4.82 -6.31 8.24
N SER A 61 5.37 -7.35 7.64
CA SER A 61 6.10 -7.29 6.38
C SER A 61 5.46 -8.22 5.38
N MET A 62 5.24 -7.73 4.16
CA MET A 62 4.68 -8.52 3.09
C MET A 62 5.22 -8.06 1.75
N THR A 63 5.70 -8.99 0.96
CA THR A 63 6.16 -8.75 -0.42
C THR A 63 5.25 -9.51 -1.38
N CYS A 64 4.67 -8.79 -2.34
CA CYS A 64 3.82 -9.38 -3.35
C CYS A 64 4.31 -8.96 -4.73
N PRO A 65 4.78 -9.90 -5.58
CA PRO A 65 5.10 -9.60 -6.97
C PRO A 65 3.83 -9.14 -7.70
N MET A 66 3.93 -8.03 -8.42
CA MET A 66 2.82 -7.46 -9.18
C MET A 66 3.24 -7.30 -10.65
N GLU A 67 3.24 -8.43 -11.38
CA GLU A 67 3.66 -8.44 -12.79
C GLU A 67 2.80 -7.49 -13.64
N GLY A 68 3.45 -6.71 -14.49
CA GLY A 68 2.80 -5.75 -15.38
C GLY A 68 2.24 -4.50 -14.69
N ILE A 69 2.39 -4.36 -13.37
CA ILE A 69 1.97 -3.16 -12.63
C ILE A 69 3.14 -2.21 -12.47
N THR A 70 2.95 -0.95 -12.87
CA THR A 70 3.95 0.10 -12.72
C THR A 70 3.68 0.98 -11.49
N PRO A 71 4.68 1.68 -10.96
CA PRO A 71 4.46 2.66 -9.89
C PRO A 71 3.44 3.74 -10.25
N GLU A 72 3.38 4.14 -11.53
CA GLU A 72 2.43 5.12 -12.03
C GLU A 72 0.99 4.58 -11.97
N MET A 73 0.76 3.28 -12.26
CA MET A 73 -0.54 2.63 -12.11
C MET A 73 -0.99 2.59 -10.64
N ILE A 74 -0.07 2.31 -9.72
CA ILE A 74 -0.35 2.34 -8.27
C ILE A 74 -0.72 3.75 -7.82
N ASN A 75 0.03 4.75 -8.26
CA ASN A 75 -0.24 6.15 -7.93
C ASN A 75 -1.61 6.59 -8.48
N TRP A 76 -1.89 6.24 -9.76
CA TRP A 76 -3.19 6.49 -10.37
C TRP A 76 -4.32 5.80 -9.60
N TRP A 77 -4.13 4.55 -9.17
CA TRP A 77 -5.13 3.81 -8.43
C TRP A 77 -5.52 4.51 -7.13
N PHE A 78 -4.55 4.96 -6.32
CA PHE A 78 -4.80 5.64 -5.04
C PHE A 78 -5.39 7.04 -5.19
N TRP A 79 -5.29 7.66 -6.35
CA TRP A 79 -5.99 8.87 -6.70
C TRP A 79 -7.39 8.60 -7.26
N TRP A 80 -7.56 7.56 -8.07
CA TRP A 80 -8.79 7.31 -8.80
C TRP A 80 -9.87 6.61 -7.97
N HIS A 81 -9.52 5.62 -7.15
CA HIS A 81 -10.52 4.81 -6.46
C HIS A 81 -11.32 5.57 -5.39
N PRO A 82 -10.76 6.55 -4.63
CA PRO A 82 -11.54 7.24 -3.61
C PRO A 82 -12.54 8.26 -4.15
N GLN A 83 -12.48 8.57 -5.45
CA GLN A 83 -13.45 9.46 -6.10
C GLN A 83 -14.86 8.86 -6.14
N LYS A 84 -14.98 7.52 -6.12
CA LYS A 84 -16.26 6.80 -6.07
C LYS A 84 -16.13 5.56 -5.20
N GLY A 85 -16.88 5.50 -4.11
CA GLY A 85 -16.79 4.40 -3.13
C GLY A 85 -17.01 3.00 -3.72
N GLU A 86 -17.76 2.87 -4.83
CA GLU A 86 -17.97 1.59 -5.52
C GLU A 86 -16.69 1.01 -6.10
N ARG A 87 -15.72 1.85 -6.48
CA ARG A 87 -14.41 1.41 -6.97
C ARG A 87 -13.62 0.70 -5.87
N TYR A 88 -13.69 1.22 -4.67
CA TYR A 88 -13.08 0.63 -3.49
C TYR A 88 -13.72 -0.71 -3.12
N LYS A 89 -15.05 -0.79 -3.12
CA LYS A 89 -15.78 -2.03 -2.89
C LYS A 89 -15.44 -3.12 -3.93
N ALA A 90 -15.23 -2.73 -5.19
CA ALA A 90 -14.89 -3.66 -6.24
C ALA A 90 -13.45 -4.19 -6.13
N TRP A 91 -12.56 -3.49 -5.43
CA TRP A 91 -11.18 -3.94 -5.22
C TRP A 91 -11.12 -5.17 -4.31
N PHE A 92 -11.84 -5.15 -3.18
CA PHE A 92 -11.87 -6.28 -2.25
C PHE A 92 -13.31 -6.52 -1.76
N PRO A 93 -14.11 -7.21 -2.58
CA PRO A 93 -15.53 -7.44 -2.28
C PRO A 93 -15.74 -8.19 -0.97
N GLY A 94 -16.66 -7.70 -0.15
CA GLY A 94 -16.98 -8.29 1.16
C GLY A 94 -16.11 -7.77 2.31
N GLU A 95 -14.94 -7.20 2.03
CA GLU A 95 -14.03 -6.64 3.03
C GLU A 95 -13.98 -5.10 2.97
N HIS A 96 -14.08 -4.51 1.75
CA HIS A 96 -14.14 -3.07 1.55
C HIS A 96 -15.59 -2.59 1.42
N TYR A 97 -16.00 -1.64 2.29
CA TYR A 97 -17.38 -1.14 2.35
C TYR A 97 -17.53 0.26 1.74
N GLY A 98 -16.45 0.96 1.54
CA GLY A 98 -16.42 2.27 0.90
C GLY A 98 -15.20 3.07 1.29
N VAL A 99 -15.00 4.19 0.60
CA VAL A 99 -13.94 5.14 0.90
C VAL A 99 -14.41 6.55 0.57
N SER A 100 -13.94 7.51 1.33
CA SER A 100 -14.07 8.95 1.05
C SER A 100 -12.73 9.64 1.25
N TYR A 101 -12.62 10.90 0.91
CA TYR A 101 -11.42 11.73 1.12
C TYR A 101 -11.76 12.99 1.92
N ALA A 102 -10.74 13.63 2.49
CA ALA A 102 -10.94 14.84 3.27
C ALA A 102 -11.44 16.00 2.40
N LYS A 103 -12.36 16.82 2.95
CA LYS A 103 -12.92 17.99 2.24
C LYS A 103 -11.85 18.93 1.67
N LYS A 104 -10.75 19.12 2.41
CA LYS A 104 -9.61 19.96 1.97
C LYS A 104 -8.89 19.42 0.73
N ASP A 105 -9.05 18.11 0.43
CA ASP A 105 -8.37 17.43 -0.67
C ASP A 105 -9.29 17.29 -1.91
N LYS A 106 -10.50 17.88 -1.85
CA LYS A 106 -11.50 17.79 -2.93
C LYS A 106 -10.92 18.18 -4.30
N ALA A 107 -10.21 19.31 -4.38
CA ALA A 107 -9.64 19.77 -5.64
C ALA A 107 -8.71 18.72 -6.28
N TYR A 108 -7.86 18.06 -5.47
CA TYR A 108 -6.97 16.99 -5.93
C TYR A 108 -7.73 15.80 -6.55
N PHE A 109 -8.86 15.42 -5.95
CA PHE A 109 -9.65 14.25 -6.39
C PHE A 109 -10.70 14.56 -7.47
N THR A 110 -10.89 15.82 -7.84
CA THR A 110 -11.84 16.23 -8.87
C THR A 110 -11.16 16.67 -10.18
N GLU A 111 -9.84 16.58 -10.28
CA GLU A 111 -9.13 16.76 -11.55
C GLU A 111 -9.56 15.70 -12.57
N ASN A 112 -9.49 16.05 -13.86
CA ASN A 112 -9.87 15.15 -14.95
C ASN A 112 -8.81 14.06 -15.21
N GLU A 113 -7.54 14.38 -14.90
CA GLU A 113 -6.40 13.50 -15.07
C GLU A 113 -5.59 13.42 -13.77
N LEU A 114 -4.73 12.42 -13.65
CA LEU A 114 -3.87 12.25 -12.49
C LEU A 114 -2.95 13.48 -12.33
N PRO A 115 -3.15 14.29 -11.30
CA PRO A 115 -2.26 15.44 -11.05
C PRO A 115 -0.95 14.98 -10.39
N SER A 116 0.00 15.90 -10.25
CA SER A 116 1.17 15.66 -9.41
C SER A 116 0.75 15.25 -8.01
N PHE A 117 1.48 14.30 -7.42
CA PHE A 117 1.14 13.78 -6.08
C PHE A 117 1.03 14.92 -5.06
N LYS A 118 -0.07 14.88 -4.31
CA LYS A 118 -0.34 15.76 -3.17
C LYS A 118 -0.64 14.91 -1.94
N GLU A 119 -0.07 15.28 -0.81
CA GLU A 119 -0.44 14.68 0.47
C GLU A 119 -1.94 14.83 0.72
N ASN A 120 -2.58 13.73 1.10
CA ASN A 120 -4.03 13.69 1.25
C ASN A 120 -4.43 12.70 2.35
N SER A 121 -5.69 12.79 2.79
CA SER A 121 -6.27 11.89 3.76
C SER A 121 -7.49 11.19 3.16
N GLN A 122 -7.51 9.86 3.28
CA GLN A 122 -8.62 9.01 2.85
C GLN A 122 -9.24 8.30 4.04
N PHE A 123 -10.53 8.03 3.98
CA PHE A 123 -11.30 7.42 5.05
C PHE A 123 -12.00 6.16 4.52
N PRO A 124 -11.29 5.03 4.45
CA PRO A 124 -11.90 3.76 4.10
C PRO A 124 -12.72 3.21 5.26
N VAL A 125 -13.73 2.42 4.91
CA VAL A 125 -14.47 1.55 5.82
C VAL A 125 -14.18 0.13 5.40
N GLU A 126 -13.57 -0.64 6.29
CA GLU A 126 -13.06 -1.99 6.02
C GLU A 126 -13.46 -2.96 7.10
N ARG A 127 -13.51 -4.25 6.73
CA ARG A 127 -13.54 -5.34 7.69
C ARG A 127 -12.10 -5.73 8.05
N ILE A 128 -11.80 -5.68 9.34
CA ILE A 128 -10.54 -6.18 9.89
C ILE A 128 -10.87 -7.33 10.85
N GLY A 129 -10.57 -8.55 10.43
CA GLY A 129 -11.01 -9.74 11.15
C GLY A 129 -12.55 -9.83 11.20
N LYS A 130 -13.13 -9.71 12.40
CA LYS A 130 -14.58 -9.79 12.60
C LYS A 130 -15.28 -8.42 12.70
N ILE A 131 -14.54 -7.33 12.64
CA ILE A 131 -15.05 -5.98 12.92
C ILE A 131 -14.99 -5.14 11.65
N VAL A 132 -16.09 -4.47 11.33
CA VAL A 132 -16.13 -3.42 10.30
C VAL A 132 -15.87 -2.08 10.98
N MET A 133 -14.86 -1.35 10.54
CA MET A 133 -14.47 -0.08 11.16
C MET A 133 -14.08 0.99 10.14
N PRO A 134 -14.33 2.27 10.45
CA PRO A 134 -13.76 3.36 9.70
C PRO A 134 -12.27 3.52 10.05
N LEU A 135 -11.45 3.75 9.04
CA LEU A 135 -10.03 4.02 9.18
C LEU A 135 -9.71 5.42 8.65
N ARG A 136 -8.54 5.89 8.98
CA ARG A 136 -7.91 7.06 8.36
C ARG A 136 -6.54 6.67 7.82
N ILE A 137 -6.33 6.94 6.54
CA ILE A 137 -5.05 6.73 5.86
C ILE A 137 -4.55 8.10 5.40
N ASP A 138 -3.42 8.54 5.93
CA ASP A 138 -2.74 9.75 5.49
C ASP A 138 -1.62 9.40 4.51
N PHE A 139 -1.79 9.79 3.26
CA PHE A 139 -0.78 9.64 2.21
C PHE A 139 0.25 10.77 2.33
N LYS A 140 1.51 10.40 2.43
CA LYS A 140 2.62 11.31 2.69
C LYS A 140 3.66 11.27 1.57
N THR A 141 4.37 12.38 1.38
CA THR A 141 5.64 12.30 0.63
C THR A 141 6.64 11.46 1.42
N PRO A 142 7.61 10.82 0.77
CA PRO A 142 8.64 10.07 1.48
C PRO A 142 9.38 10.91 2.53
N GLU A 143 9.65 12.19 2.23
CA GLU A 143 10.29 13.09 3.19
C GLU A 143 9.40 13.36 4.41
N SER A 144 8.13 13.67 4.22
CA SER A 144 7.22 13.95 5.35
C SER A 144 6.86 12.68 6.13
N PHE A 145 6.97 11.50 5.51
CA PHE A 145 6.93 10.21 6.20
C PHE A 145 8.21 9.93 7.00
N GLY A 146 9.28 10.69 6.74
CA GLY A 146 10.55 10.65 7.48
C GLY A 146 11.62 9.75 6.86
N PHE A 147 11.55 9.45 5.56
CA PHE A 147 12.68 8.89 4.84
C PHE A 147 13.76 9.94 4.61
N SER A 148 15.04 9.57 4.75
CA SER A 148 16.14 10.48 4.53
C SER A 148 16.32 10.84 3.05
N LYS A 149 16.70 12.08 2.76
CA LYS A 149 17.01 12.55 1.38
C LYS A 149 18.10 11.70 0.71
N LYS A 150 19.08 11.21 1.50
CA LYS A 150 20.15 10.33 1.01
C LYS A 150 19.57 9.02 0.47
N MET A 151 18.65 8.38 1.22
CA MET A 151 18.02 7.12 0.81
C MET A 151 17.11 7.33 -0.39
N MET A 152 16.38 8.42 -0.45
CA MET A 152 15.53 8.74 -1.60
C MET A 152 16.35 8.92 -2.89
N LYS A 153 17.50 9.61 -2.82
CA LYS A 153 18.41 9.73 -3.95
C LYS A 153 18.95 8.37 -4.42
N LEU A 154 19.33 7.49 -3.48
CA LEU A 154 19.80 6.15 -3.78
C LEU A 154 18.71 5.33 -4.47
N LEU A 155 17.49 5.32 -3.96
CA LEU A 155 16.35 4.60 -4.55
C LEU A 155 16.05 5.09 -5.97
N MET A 156 16.03 6.40 -6.19
CA MET A 156 15.82 6.99 -7.52
C MET A 156 16.92 6.62 -8.51
N MET A 157 18.16 6.51 -8.04
CA MET A 157 19.28 6.05 -8.87
C MET A 157 19.13 4.58 -9.27
N ILE A 158 18.78 3.72 -8.33
CA ILE A 158 18.54 2.28 -8.58
C ILE A 158 17.40 2.10 -9.59
N LEU A 159 16.28 2.79 -9.40
CA LEU A 159 15.13 2.73 -10.32
C LEU A 159 15.49 3.20 -11.75
N LYS A 160 16.34 4.22 -11.88
CA LYS A 160 16.85 4.67 -13.19
C LYS A 160 17.73 3.62 -13.88
N ILE A 161 18.55 2.90 -13.11
CA ILE A 161 19.41 1.83 -13.63
C ILE A 161 18.54 0.65 -14.09
N MET A 162 17.55 0.25 -13.29
CA MET A 162 16.64 -0.85 -13.62
C MET A 162 15.81 -0.57 -14.89
N LYS A 163 15.35 0.68 -15.08
CA LYS A 163 14.61 1.08 -16.30
C LYS A 163 15.47 1.09 -17.58
N LYS A 164 16.82 1.02 -17.47
CA LYS A 164 17.74 1.02 -18.60
C LYS A 164 18.21 -0.38 -19.01
N LYS A 165 17.84 -1.43 -18.27
CA LYS A 165 18.10 -2.81 -18.72
C LYS A 165 16.98 -3.21 -19.68
N PRO A 166 17.32 -3.63 -20.92
CA PRO A 166 16.36 -4.10 -21.91
C PRO A 166 15.69 -5.38 -21.44
#